data_5d717af0841d4af86eccdec4b28fa781
#
_entry.id   5d717af0841d4af86eccdec4b28fa781
#
_cell.length_a   1.000
_cell.length_b   1.000
_cell.length_c   1.000
_cell.angle_alpha   90.00
_cell.angle_beta   90.00
_cell.angle_gamma   90.00
#
_symmetry.space_group_name_H-M   'P 1'
#
loop_
_entity.id
_entity.type
_entity.pdbx_description
1 polymer ?
#
loop_
_entity_poly.entity_id
_entity_poly.type
_entity_poly.pdbx_seq_one_letter_code
_entity_poly.pdbx_strand_id
1 'polypeptide(L)'
;FKIVDIDKEIAMSGVRLLVGTKKGAFILKADGKRERWTVDGPHFGGWEIYHMKGSPVDRNRIYVSQTSAWFGQTIQRSNDGGKTWDAVGNKFEYDGVPGTHQSHDGTLHPWEFKRVWHLEPSLTDPDSIYAGVEDAALFQSTDGATTWQELSGLRGHGTGRLWQPGGGGLCLHTILLDPINPQRMFVAISSAGAFRSDDAGTTWRPINRGLHSEYIPDPTAEVGHCVHRIAMHRSRPNVLYMQKHWDVMRSDDGGDSWREVSGNLPSDFGFPIDVHAHDPETIYVVPIKSDSEHYPPDGKLRVYRSKSGGNEWEALTNGLPRSDCYVNVLRDAMCVDSLDPCGIYFGTSGGQVYASADSGDHWQAIVRD
;
A
#
# COMPACT_ATOMS: atom_id res chain seq x y z
N PHE A 1 -6.50 5.38 -7.24
CA PHE A 1 -5.50 6.32 -6.72
C PHE A 1 -4.52 5.58 -5.82
N LYS A 2 -3.24 5.83 -6.01
CA LYS A 2 -2.18 5.44 -5.09
C LYS A 2 -1.33 6.69 -4.86
N ILE A 3 -1.17 7.10 -3.61
CA ILE A 3 -0.35 8.23 -3.21
C ILE A 3 0.79 7.68 -2.37
N VAL A 4 2.02 7.87 -2.83
CA VAL A 4 3.21 7.47 -2.07
C VAL A 4 4.33 8.45 -2.43
N ASP A 5 4.88 9.13 -1.49
CA ASP A 5 6.27 9.44 -1.22
C ASP A 5 6.57 10.83 -0.65
N ILE A 6 7.58 10.86 0.22
CA ILE A 6 7.98 12.05 0.97
C ILE A 6 9.50 12.18 0.94
N ASP A 7 9.97 13.35 0.49
CA ASP A 7 11.37 13.72 0.51
C ASP A 7 11.83 14.28 1.87
N LYS A 8 12.97 13.81 2.36
CA LYS A 8 13.73 14.44 3.43
C LYS A 8 14.89 15.22 2.82
N GLU A 9 14.89 16.55 2.90
CA GLU A 9 16.07 17.34 3.23
C GLU A 9 15.80 18.82 3.44
N ILE A 10 16.59 19.39 4.33
CA ILE A 10 16.63 20.73 4.85
C ILE A 10 17.28 21.66 3.81
N ALA A 11 16.49 22.53 3.18
CA ALA A 11 16.80 23.91 2.77
C ALA A 11 15.63 24.57 2.03
N MET A 12 14.61 23.89 1.63
CA MET A 12 13.22 24.32 1.40
C MET A 12 12.38 23.06 1.51
N SER A 13 11.93 22.76 2.72
CA SER A 13 11.09 21.62 3.04
C SER A 13 9.82 21.67 2.19
N GLY A 14 9.81 20.90 1.09
CA GLY A 14 8.64 20.76 0.23
C GLY A 14 8.09 19.33 0.31
N VAL A 15 6.81 19.19 0.02
CA VAL A 15 6.14 17.90 -0.10
C VAL A 15 5.94 17.58 -1.58
N ARG A 16 6.20 16.33 -1.94
CA ARG A 16 5.91 15.77 -3.25
C ARG A 16 5.01 14.55 -3.09
N LEU A 17 3.80 14.61 -3.65
CA LEU A 17 2.89 13.49 -3.71
C LEU A 17 2.95 12.86 -5.11
N LEU A 18 3.10 11.55 -5.15
CA LEU A 18 3.06 10.74 -6.36
C LEU A 18 1.67 10.12 -6.47
N VAL A 19 0.92 10.49 -7.50
CA VAL A 19 -0.49 10.12 -7.64
C VAL A 19 -0.70 9.29 -8.90
N GLY A 20 -0.89 7.98 -8.73
CA GLY A 20 -1.26 7.06 -9.81
C GLY A 20 -2.78 7.00 -10.00
N THR A 21 -3.22 7.07 -11.24
CA THR A 21 -4.64 7.03 -11.61
C THR A 21 -4.88 6.12 -12.82
N LYS A 22 -6.15 5.86 -13.14
CA LYS A 22 -6.54 5.19 -14.40
C LYS A 22 -6.31 6.04 -15.65
N LYS A 23 -5.86 7.28 -15.51
CA LYS A 23 -5.68 8.25 -16.60
C LYS A 23 -4.24 8.73 -16.76
N GLY A 24 -3.33 8.20 -15.97
CA GLY A 24 -1.92 8.57 -15.96
C GLY A 24 -1.39 8.82 -14.56
N ALA A 25 -0.12 9.20 -14.49
CA ALA A 25 0.59 9.56 -13.27
C ALA A 25 0.66 11.08 -13.12
N PHE A 26 0.56 11.55 -11.87
CA PHE A 26 0.68 12.97 -11.53
C PHE A 26 1.67 13.15 -10.40
N ILE A 27 2.40 14.26 -10.42
CA ILE A 27 3.32 14.68 -9.36
C ILE A 27 2.81 16.00 -8.81
N LEU A 28 2.32 15.99 -7.58
CA LEU A 28 1.86 17.20 -6.89
C LEU A 28 2.98 17.70 -5.98
N LYS A 29 3.27 18.99 -6.02
CA LYS A 29 4.34 19.60 -5.23
C LYS A 29 3.83 20.80 -4.44
N ALA A 30 4.24 20.91 -3.19
CA ALA A 30 4.00 22.06 -2.32
C ALA A 30 5.27 22.43 -1.56
N ASP A 31 5.30 23.64 -1.00
CA ASP A 31 6.29 24.04 -0.01
C ASP A 31 6.00 23.41 1.36
N GLY A 32 6.84 23.67 2.35
CA GLY A 32 6.69 23.13 3.69
C GLY A 32 5.43 23.60 4.43
N LYS A 33 4.78 24.68 3.97
CA LYS A 33 3.49 25.13 4.52
C LYS A 33 2.31 24.33 3.97
N ARG A 34 2.49 23.69 2.80
CA ARG A 34 1.46 22.86 2.15
C ARG A 34 0.14 23.59 1.83
N GLU A 35 0.24 24.93 1.67
CA GLU A 35 -0.91 25.79 1.35
C GLU A 35 -1.19 25.87 -0.15
N ARG A 36 -0.14 25.78 -0.97
CA ARG A 36 -0.23 25.90 -2.44
C ARG A 36 0.39 24.70 -3.10
N TRP A 37 -0.36 24.12 -4.01
CA TRP A 37 0.02 22.93 -4.73
C TRP A 37 0.14 23.21 -6.23
N THR A 38 1.16 22.65 -6.83
CA THR A 38 1.30 22.57 -8.29
C THR A 38 1.07 21.12 -8.71
N VAL A 39 0.42 20.93 -9.85
CA VAL A 39 0.12 19.62 -10.43
C VAL A 39 0.91 19.50 -11.72
N ASP A 40 1.76 18.47 -11.80
CA ASP A 40 2.54 18.11 -12.97
C ASP A 40 2.02 16.76 -13.51
N GLY A 41 1.65 16.71 -14.78
CA GLY A 41 1.02 15.55 -15.41
C GLY A 41 -0.19 15.92 -16.28
N PRO A 42 -0.87 14.93 -16.90
CA PRO A 42 -0.63 13.50 -16.75
C PRO A 42 0.64 13.02 -17.48
N HIS A 43 1.54 12.37 -16.76
CA HIS A 43 2.53 11.49 -17.39
C HIS A 43 1.83 10.20 -17.81
N PHE A 44 2.23 9.63 -18.94
CA PHE A 44 1.63 8.39 -19.47
C PHE A 44 0.11 8.49 -19.65
N GLY A 45 -0.37 9.59 -20.25
CA GLY A 45 -1.80 9.87 -20.42
C GLY A 45 -2.55 8.71 -21.06
N GLY A 46 -3.62 8.25 -20.41
CA GLY A 46 -4.43 7.12 -20.84
C GLY A 46 -4.00 5.74 -20.32
N TRP A 47 -2.84 5.64 -19.67
CA TRP A 47 -2.41 4.41 -19.01
C TRP A 47 -2.95 4.32 -17.57
N GLU A 48 -3.29 3.13 -17.13
CA GLU A 48 -3.61 2.86 -15.73
C GLU A 48 -2.31 2.70 -14.93
N ILE A 49 -2.15 3.50 -13.89
CA ILE A 49 -1.01 3.45 -13.00
C ILE A 49 -1.38 2.64 -11.78
N TYR A 50 -0.78 1.46 -11.65
CA TYR A 50 -1.01 0.57 -10.51
C TYR A 50 -0.25 1.02 -9.27
N HIS A 51 0.98 1.46 -9.43
CA HIS A 51 1.80 1.99 -8.34
C HIS A 51 2.84 2.97 -8.84
N MET A 52 3.18 3.95 -8.03
CA MET A 52 4.37 4.76 -8.21
C MET A 52 4.99 5.07 -6.85
N LYS A 53 6.32 5.04 -6.79
CA LYS A 53 7.07 5.26 -5.57
C LYS A 53 8.45 5.86 -5.86
N GLY A 54 8.87 6.81 -5.03
CA GLY A 54 10.22 7.38 -5.06
C GLY A 54 11.18 6.60 -4.17
N SER A 55 12.47 6.67 -4.49
CA SER A 55 13.51 6.12 -3.64
C SER A 55 13.69 6.96 -2.38
N PRO A 56 13.78 6.35 -1.19
CA PRO A 56 14.03 7.09 0.05
C PRO A 56 15.49 7.57 0.18
N VAL A 57 16.39 7.12 -0.71
CA VAL A 57 17.83 7.46 -0.68
C VAL A 57 18.28 8.28 -1.90
N ASP A 58 17.48 8.34 -2.97
CA ASP A 58 17.68 9.22 -4.12
C ASP A 58 16.36 9.89 -4.49
N ARG A 59 16.21 11.15 -4.10
CA ARG A 59 15.00 11.95 -4.34
C ARG A 59 14.64 12.13 -5.83
N ASN A 60 15.58 11.92 -6.73
CA ASN A 60 15.36 12.03 -8.18
C ASN A 60 14.86 10.72 -8.78
N ARG A 61 15.04 9.60 -8.09
CA ARG A 61 14.63 8.27 -8.52
C ARG A 61 13.16 8.02 -8.22
N ILE A 62 12.35 7.81 -9.26
CA ILE A 62 10.94 7.46 -9.16
C ILE A 62 10.67 6.25 -10.06
N TYR A 63 9.88 5.32 -9.58
CA TYR A 63 9.41 4.17 -10.33
C TYR A 63 7.90 4.20 -10.49
N VAL A 64 7.40 3.78 -11.65
CA VAL A 64 5.98 3.72 -11.98
C VAL A 64 5.65 2.37 -12.60
N SER A 65 4.67 1.68 -12.06
CA SER A 65 4.07 0.50 -12.67
C SER A 65 2.82 0.93 -13.45
N GLN A 66 2.86 0.80 -14.75
CA GLN A 66 1.74 1.12 -15.64
C GLN A 66 1.29 -0.11 -16.42
N THR A 67 0.00 -0.16 -16.76
CA THR A 67 -0.56 -1.22 -17.57
C THR A 67 -1.61 -0.68 -18.52
N SER A 68 -1.83 -1.39 -19.62
CA SER A 68 -2.97 -1.19 -20.50
C SER A 68 -3.44 -2.51 -21.07
N ALA A 69 -4.74 -2.60 -21.41
CA ALA A 69 -5.30 -3.78 -22.03
C ALA A 69 -4.67 -4.10 -23.41
N TRP A 70 -4.07 -3.11 -24.06
CA TRP A 70 -3.51 -3.23 -25.41
C TRP A 70 -2.01 -3.53 -25.43
N PHE A 71 -1.25 -2.92 -24.50
CA PHE A 71 0.23 -2.96 -24.52
C PHE A 71 0.82 -3.72 -23.31
N GLY A 72 -0.06 -4.23 -22.43
CA GLY A 72 0.36 -4.98 -21.24
C GLY A 72 0.98 -4.11 -20.16
N GLN A 73 1.82 -4.72 -19.35
CA GLN A 73 2.53 -4.13 -18.23
C GLN A 73 3.83 -3.47 -18.69
N THR A 74 4.17 -2.32 -18.13
CA THR A 74 5.47 -1.66 -18.29
C THR A 74 5.90 -0.98 -17.01
N ILE A 75 7.19 -0.99 -16.70
CA ILE A 75 7.77 -0.20 -15.61
C ILE A 75 8.52 0.98 -16.21
N GLN A 76 8.26 2.16 -15.66
CA GLN A 76 8.97 3.39 -16.01
C GLN A 76 9.84 3.81 -14.83
N ARG A 77 11.01 4.36 -15.13
CA ARG A 77 11.93 4.93 -14.15
C ARG A 77 12.28 6.36 -14.54
N SER A 78 12.27 7.26 -13.58
CA SER A 78 12.85 8.60 -13.70
C SER A 78 14.08 8.70 -12.81
N ASN A 79 15.10 9.42 -13.29
CA ASN A 79 16.32 9.75 -12.57
C ASN A 79 16.47 11.26 -12.32
N ASP A 80 15.43 12.04 -12.59
CA ASP A 80 15.45 13.51 -12.54
C ASP A 80 14.20 14.11 -11.87
N GLY A 81 13.56 13.31 -11.00
CA GLY A 81 12.39 13.74 -10.23
C GLY A 81 11.10 13.82 -11.03
N GLY A 82 10.99 13.03 -12.10
CA GLY A 82 9.79 12.89 -12.92
C GLY A 82 9.78 13.80 -14.16
N LYS A 83 10.89 14.45 -14.52
CA LYS A 83 10.97 15.29 -15.72
C LYS A 83 11.10 14.45 -16.98
N THR A 84 11.90 13.39 -16.92
CA THR A 84 12.06 12.40 -18.00
C THR A 84 11.86 10.98 -17.48
N TRP A 85 11.48 10.07 -18.37
CA TRP A 85 11.14 8.71 -18.04
C TRP A 85 11.74 7.72 -19.04
N ASP A 86 12.30 6.64 -18.53
CA ASP A 86 12.83 5.52 -19.28
C ASP A 86 12.00 4.27 -19.00
N ALA A 87 11.54 3.59 -20.04
CA ALA A 87 11.01 2.24 -19.89
C ALA A 87 12.16 1.29 -19.50
N VAL A 88 11.99 0.57 -18.40
CA VAL A 88 12.98 -0.36 -17.86
C VAL A 88 12.55 -1.80 -18.00
N GLY A 89 13.27 -2.75 -17.39
CA GLY A 89 12.99 -4.18 -17.49
C GLY A 89 11.60 -4.57 -17.03
N ASN A 90 10.93 -5.40 -17.82
CA ASN A 90 9.56 -5.82 -17.58
C ASN A 90 9.39 -7.34 -17.73
N LYS A 91 10.47 -8.10 -17.57
CA LYS A 91 10.47 -9.55 -17.67
C LYS A 91 10.42 -10.15 -16.28
N PHE A 92 9.25 -10.70 -15.92
CA PHE A 92 8.99 -11.37 -14.66
C PHE A 92 8.78 -12.85 -14.94
N GLU A 93 9.78 -13.66 -14.65
CA GLU A 93 9.72 -15.12 -14.83
C GLU A 93 9.63 -15.78 -13.46
N TYR A 94 8.62 -16.61 -13.27
CA TYR A 94 8.51 -17.43 -12.06
C TYR A 94 9.60 -18.50 -12.08
N ASP A 95 10.56 -18.37 -11.17
CA ASP A 95 11.76 -19.19 -11.14
C ASP A 95 11.52 -20.53 -10.47
N GLY A 96 11.16 -21.50 -11.30
CA GLY A 96 11.32 -22.92 -10.99
C GLY A 96 10.55 -23.50 -9.80
N VAL A 97 9.75 -22.73 -9.07
CA VAL A 97 8.89 -23.26 -8.02
C VAL A 97 7.63 -23.83 -8.66
N PRO A 98 7.52 -25.18 -8.77
CA PRO A 98 6.31 -25.79 -9.29
C PRO A 98 5.16 -25.59 -8.30
N GLY A 99 3.94 -25.62 -8.81
CA GLY A 99 2.75 -25.59 -7.98
C GLY A 99 1.63 -24.79 -8.61
N THR A 100 0.58 -24.67 -7.83
CA THR A 100 -0.66 -24.00 -8.23
C THR A 100 -1.17 -23.16 -7.06
N HIS A 101 -1.95 -22.16 -7.37
CA HIS A 101 -2.91 -21.54 -6.46
C HIS A 101 -4.31 -22.04 -6.81
N GLN A 102 -5.37 -21.58 -6.15
CA GLN A 102 -6.74 -21.99 -6.45
C GLN A 102 -7.66 -20.78 -6.69
N SER A 103 -8.73 -21.02 -7.45
CA SER A 103 -9.88 -20.11 -7.53
C SER A 103 -10.84 -20.32 -6.36
N HIS A 104 -11.86 -19.46 -6.24
CA HIS A 104 -12.91 -19.57 -5.22
C HIS A 104 -13.71 -20.88 -5.27
N ASP A 105 -13.81 -21.51 -6.43
CA ASP A 105 -14.46 -22.81 -6.62
C ASP A 105 -13.54 -23.99 -6.33
N GLY A 106 -12.29 -23.73 -5.90
CA GLY A 106 -11.28 -24.73 -5.62
C GLY A 106 -10.52 -25.24 -6.85
N THR A 107 -10.80 -24.73 -8.05
CA THR A 107 -10.05 -25.08 -9.27
C THR A 107 -8.60 -24.62 -9.14
N LEU A 108 -7.66 -25.54 -9.42
CA LEU A 108 -6.24 -25.24 -9.36
C LEU A 108 -5.75 -24.59 -10.65
N HIS A 109 -4.98 -23.51 -10.50
CA HIS A 109 -4.38 -22.75 -11.59
C HIS A 109 -2.86 -22.70 -11.44
N PRO A 110 -2.10 -22.83 -12.54
CA PRO A 110 -0.68 -22.56 -12.53
C PRO A 110 -0.43 -21.07 -12.22
N TRP A 111 0.74 -20.78 -11.68
CA TRP A 111 1.18 -19.40 -11.48
C TRP A 111 1.41 -18.70 -12.81
N GLU A 112 0.83 -17.53 -12.99
CA GLU A 112 0.94 -16.72 -14.19
C GLU A 112 1.15 -15.25 -13.84
N PHE A 113 2.17 -14.62 -14.41
CA PHE A 113 2.38 -13.19 -14.25
C PHE A 113 1.29 -12.40 -15.00
N LYS A 114 0.63 -11.48 -14.28
CA LYS A 114 -0.39 -10.61 -14.86
C LYS A 114 0.01 -9.14 -14.84
N ARG A 115 0.52 -8.65 -13.70
CA ARG A 115 0.90 -7.24 -13.53
C ARG A 115 1.70 -7.01 -12.25
N VAL A 116 2.37 -5.85 -12.19
CA VAL A 116 3.02 -5.37 -10.96
C VAL A 116 2.03 -4.52 -10.17
N TRP A 117 1.76 -4.93 -8.94
CA TRP A 117 0.85 -4.25 -8.01
C TRP A 117 1.54 -3.25 -7.11
N HIS A 118 2.75 -3.55 -6.67
CA HIS A 118 3.49 -2.74 -5.71
C HIS A 118 4.97 -2.69 -6.08
N LEU A 119 5.57 -1.50 -5.97
CA LEU A 119 6.99 -1.26 -6.14
C LEU A 119 7.52 -0.69 -4.82
N GLU A 120 8.53 -1.32 -4.23
CA GLU A 120 9.15 -0.87 -2.98
C GLU A 120 10.66 -0.70 -3.16
N PRO A 121 11.16 0.54 -3.34
CA PRO A 121 12.59 0.81 -3.37
C PRO A 121 13.26 0.48 -2.04
N SER A 122 14.51 0.00 -2.11
CA SER A 122 15.34 -0.27 -0.94
C SER A 122 15.52 0.99 -0.08
N LEU A 123 15.66 0.78 1.23
CA LEU A 123 15.89 1.86 2.20
C LEU A 123 17.34 2.36 2.21
N THR A 124 18.27 1.67 1.53
CA THR A 124 19.72 1.94 1.62
C THR A 124 20.45 1.98 0.29
N ASP A 125 19.86 1.40 -0.78
CA ASP A 125 20.47 1.28 -2.10
C ASP A 125 19.49 1.78 -3.17
N PRO A 126 19.83 2.85 -3.94
CA PRO A 126 18.92 3.43 -4.93
C PRO A 126 18.68 2.53 -6.15
N ASP A 127 19.54 1.54 -6.41
CA ASP A 127 19.42 0.61 -7.53
C ASP A 127 18.70 -0.69 -7.15
N SER A 128 18.45 -0.91 -5.84
CA SER A 128 17.70 -2.06 -5.36
C SER A 128 16.23 -1.71 -5.16
N ILE A 129 15.33 -2.56 -5.71
CA ILE A 129 13.88 -2.38 -5.64
C ILE A 129 13.17 -3.74 -5.64
N TYR A 130 12.04 -3.81 -4.94
CA TYR A 130 11.17 -4.98 -4.90
C TYR A 130 9.88 -4.73 -5.67
N ALA A 131 9.33 -5.78 -6.27
CA ALA A 131 8.04 -5.76 -6.97
C ALA A 131 7.13 -6.88 -6.48
N GLY A 132 5.97 -6.49 -5.96
CA GLY A 132 4.86 -7.40 -5.66
C GLY A 132 3.95 -7.50 -6.86
N VAL A 133 3.61 -8.72 -7.27
CA VAL A 133 2.91 -8.97 -8.53
C VAL A 133 1.60 -9.75 -8.33
N GLU A 134 0.83 -9.86 -9.38
CA GLU A 134 -0.30 -10.77 -9.58
C GLU A 134 0.08 -11.77 -10.71
N ASP A 135 -0.08 -13.10 -10.59
CA ASP A 135 -0.41 -13.84 -9.38
C ASP A 135 0.71 -13.67 -8.34
N ALA A 136 0.35 -13.70 -7.06
CA ALA A 136 1.24 -13.28 -6.00
C ALA A 136 2.61 -13.96 -6.00
N ALA A 137 3.64 -13.15 -6.24
CA ALA A 137 5.05 -13.44 -6.07
C ALA A 137 5.77 -12.14 -5.73
N LEU A 138 6.98 -12.27 -5.19
CA LEU A 138 7.88 -11.17 -4.89
C LEU A 138 9.11 -11.26 -5.77
N PHE A 139 9.43 -10.16 -6.45
CA PHE A 139 10.64 -10.02 -7.27
C PHE A 139 11.55 -8.94 -6.70
N GLN A 140 12.85 -9.10 -6.94
CA GLN A 140 13.87 -8.11 -6.64
C GLN A 140 14.65 -7.74 -7.90
N SER A 141 15.00 -6.48 -8.02
CA SER A 141 16.00 -5.96 -8.93
C SER A 141 17.10 -5.30 -8.10
N THR A 142 18.36 -5.43 -8.55
CA THR A 142 19.55 -4.77 -7.96
C THR A 142 20.27 -3.88 -8.96
N ASP A 143 19.64 -3.59 -10.09
CA ASP A 143 20.18 -2.81 -11.22
C ASP A 143 19.24 -1.70 -11.71
N GLY A 144 18.44 -1.15 -10.77
CA GLY A 144 17.52 -0.06 -11.04
C GLY A 144 16.31 -0.48 -11.89
N ALA A 145 15.76 -1.66 -11.63
CA ALA A 145 14.65 -2.27 -12.33
C ALA A 145 14.96 -2.71 -13.78
N THR A 146 16.22 -2.90 -14.14
CA THR A 146 16.60 -3.35 -15.48
C THR A 146 16.37 -4.85 -15.64
N THR A 147 16.71 -5.64 -14.62
CA THR A 147 16.44 -7.08 -14.56
C THR A 147 15.74 -7.43 -13.25
N TRP A 148 14.96 -8.52 -13.27
CA TRP A 148 14.17 -8.99 -12.13
C TRP A 148 14.44 -10.46 -11.85
N GLN A 149 14.59 -10.78 -10.56
CA GLN A 149 14.74 -12.13 -10.06
C GLN A 149 13.64 -12.40 -9.03
N GLU A 150 12.97 -13.54 -9.13
CA GLU A 150 12.00 -13.97 -8.12
C GLU A 150 12.69 -14.34 -6.81
N LEU A 151 12.14 -13.87 -5.68
CA LEU A 151 12.41 -14.38 -4.35
C LEU A 151 11.47 -15.56 -4.10
N SER A 152 11.79 -16.69 -4.71
CA SER A 152 10.91 -17.86 -4.85
C SER A 152 10.54 -18.53 -3.52
N GLY A 153 11.26 -18.27 -2.43
CA GLY A 153 10.95 -18.79 -1.11
C GLY A 153 9.55 -18.46 -0.61
N LEU A 154 8.95 -17.36 -1.09
CA LEU A 154 7.57 -16.99 -0.72
C LEU A 154 6.57 -18.01 -1.29
N ARG A 155 6.59 -18.27 -2.58
CA ARG A 155 5.72 -19.30 -3.19
C ARG A 155 6.14 -20.72 -2.78
N GLY A 156 7.44 -20.91 -2.53
CA GLY A 156 8.04 -22.17 -2.06
C GLY A 156 7.66 -22.56 -0.64
N HIS A 157 6.97 -21.68 0.12
CA HIS A 157 6.52 -22.00 1.49
C HIS A 157 5.61 -23.25 1.56
N GLY A 158 4.95 -23.63 0.48
CA GLY A 158 4.11 -24.84 0.42
C GLY A 158 2.63 -24.59 0.67
N THR A 159 2.23 -23.41 1.12
CA THR A 159 0.80 -23.06 1.32
C THR A 159 0.13 -22.49 0.07
N GLY A 160 0.87 -22.26 -1.02
CA GLY A 160 0.36 -21.62 -2.24
C GLY A 160 -0.92 -22.27 -2.80
N ARG A 161 -1.09 -23.58 -2.63
CA ARG A 161 -2.31 -24.30 -3.03
C ARG A 161 -3.59 -23.85 -2.29
N LEU A 162 -3.44 -23.16 -1.18
CA LEU A 162 -4.54 -22.62 -0.37
C LEU A 162 -4.76 -21.12 -0.63
N TRP A 163 -3.94 -20.49 -1.50
CA TRP A 163 -4.09 -19.07 -1.80
C TRP A 163 -5.16 -18.88 -2.86
N GLN A 164 -6.05 -17.92 -2.62
CA GLN A 164 -7.16 -17.59 -3.49
C GLN A 164 -7.11 -16.12 -3.90
N PRO A 165 -7.56 -15.74 -5.10
CA PRO A 165 -7.70 -14.35 -5.46
C PRO A 165 -8.75 -13.68 -4.59
N GLY A 166 -8.51 -12.45 -4.17
CA GLY A 166 -9.55 -11.56 -3.69
C GLY A 166 -10.33 -10.94 -4.86
N GLY A 167 -11.24 -10.02 -4.59
CA GLY A 167 -11.99 -9.31 -5.63
C GLY A 167 -11.12 -8.50 -6.61
N GLY A 168 -9.89 -8.17 -6.24
CA GLY A 168 -8.90 -7.51 -7.11
C GLY A 168 -7.87 -8.43 -7.74
N GLY A 169 -7.97 -9.74 -7.55
CA GLY A 169 -7.00 -10.74 -7.97
C GLY A 169 -6.14 -11.30 -6.83
N LEU A 170 -5.30 -12.26 -7.13
CA LEU A 170 -4.30 -12.79 -6.18
C LEU A 170 -3.06 -11.88 -6.23
N CYS A 171 -3.12 -10.77 -5.52
CA CYS A 171 -2.13 -9.70 -5.63
C CYS A 171 -1.28 -9.52 -4.37
N LEU A 172 0.04 -9.45 -4.54
CA LEU A 172 0.97 -8.99 -3.52
C LEU A 172 1.03 -7.46 -3.59
N HIS A 173 0.33 -6.80 -2.68
CA HIS A 173 0.07 -5.34 -2.72
C HIS A 173 0.75 -4.55 -1.61
N THR A 174 1.36 -5.20 -0.63
CA THR A 174 2.09 -4.54 0.46
C THR A 174 3.45 -5.19 0.61
N ILE A 175 4.49 -4.37 0.62
CA ILE A 175 5.87 -4.75 0.96
C ILE A 175 6.36 -3.74 1.99
N LEU A 176 6.82 -4.22 3.16
CA LEU A 176 7.43 -3.39 4.17
C LEU A 176 8.86 -3.88 4.41
N LEU A 177 9.81 -2.96 4.34
CA LEU A 177 11.21 -3.21 4.66
C LEU A 177 11.50 -2.66 6.06
N ASP A 178 12.07 -3.48 6.91
CA ASP A 178 12.40 -3.06 8.28
C ASP A 178 13.59 -2.08 8.27
N PRO A 179 13.41 -0.86 8.77
CA PRO A 179 14.47 0.15 8.76
C PRO A 179 15.61 -0.10 9.76
N ILE A 180 15.42 -1.04 10.70
CA ILE A 180 16.40 -1.38 11.75
C ILE A 180 17.08 -2.72 11.44
N ASN A 181 16.31 -3.69 10.93
CA ASN A 181 16.83 -5.01 10.56
C ASN A 181 16.64 -5.24 9.05
N PRO A 182 17.68 -5.05 8.21
CA PRO A 182 17.57 -5.18 6.77
C PRO A 182 17.29 -6.61 6.27
N GLN A 183 17.39 -7.61 7.16
CA GLN A 183 17.02 -8.99 6.84
C GLN A 183 15.51 -9.23 6.98
N ARG A 184 14.80 -8.33 7.68
CA ARG A 184 13.37 -8.52 7.97
C ARG A 184 12.50 -7.78 6.96
N MET A 185 11.55 -8.50 6.40
CA MET A 185 10.57 -8.01 5.44
C MET A 185 9.19 -8.55 5.78
N PHE A 186 8.17 -7.77 5.45
CA PHE A 186 6.77 -8.19 5.55
C PHE A 186 6.07 -7.99 4.21
N VAL A 187 5.20 -8.92 3.86
CA VAL A 187 4.34 -8.79 2.68
C VAL A 187 2.89 -9.13 3.03
N ALA A 188 1.96 -8.57 2.27
CA ALA A 188 0.55 -8.94 2.34
C ALA A 188 0.00 -9.24 0.96
N ILE A 189 -0.84 -10.27 0.90
CA ILE A 189 -1.41 -10.84 -0.32
C ILE A 189 -2.92 -10.98 -0.15
N SER A 190 -3.68 -10.55 -1.12
CA SER A 190 -5.14 -10.68 -1.18
C SER A 190 -5.53 -11.87 -2.09
N SER A 191 -6.11 -13.02 -1.63
CA SER A 191 -6.37 -13.40 -0.24
C SER A 191 -5.47 -14.59 0.14
N ALA A 192 -4.29 -14.32 0.66
CA ALA A 192 -3.42 -15.36 1.20
C ALA A 192 -2.99 -15.05 2.64
N GLY A 193 -3.10 -13.79 3.05
CA GLY A 193 -2.68 -13.31 4.36
C GLY A 193 -1.38 -12.51 4.32
N ALA A 194 -0.77 -12.38 5.48
CA ALA A 194 0.50 -11.71 5.70
C ALA A 194 1.62 -12.72 5.93
N PHE A 195 2.83 -12.39 5.46
CA PHE A 195 4.02 -13.22 5.60
C PHE A 195 5.19 -12.36 6.06
N ARG A 196 6.14 -12.98 6.76
CA ARG A 196 7.38 -12.36 7.21
C ARG A 196 8.58 -13.20 6.79
N SER A 197 9.62 -12.54 6.32
CA SER A 197 10.96 -13.07 6.16
C SER A 197 11.88 -12.42 7.19
N ASP A 198 12.85 -13.19 7.72
CA ASP A 198 13.91 -12.73 8.60
C ASP A 198 15.30 -12.96 7.98
N ASP A 199 15.36 -13.30 6.68
CA ASP A 199 16.57 -13.63 5.91
C ASP A 199 16.56 -12.98 4.50
N ALA A 200 16.11 -11.72 4.43
CA ALA A 200 16.04 -10.92 3.21
C ALA A 200 15.24 -11.57 2.06
N GLY A 201 14.16 -12.28 2.40
CA GLY A 201 13.25 -12.87 1.41
C GLY A 201 13.63 -14.27 0.95
N THR A 202 14.66 -14.90 1.54
CA THR A 202 15.06 -16.27 1.19
C THR A 202 14.02 -17.29 1.65
N THR A 203 13.56 -17.15 2.91
CA THR A 203 12.47 -17.97 3.45
C THR A 203 11.37 -17.10 4.05
N TRP A 204 10.16 -17.64 4.10
CA TRP A 204 8.97 -16.93 4.56
C TRP A 204 8.16 -17.79 5.50
N ARG A 205 7.45 -17.16 6.42
CA ARG A 205 6.44 -17.78 7.26
C ARG A 205 5.17 -16.94 7.31
N PRO A 206 3.98 -17.56 7.35
CA PRO A 206 2.74 -16.85 7.62
C PRO A 206 2.77 -16.19 8.99
N ILE A 207 2.18 -15.00 9.09
CA ILE A 207 2.05 -14.25 10.32
C ILE A 207 0.59 -13.85 10.54
N ASN A 208 -0.31 -14.84 10.58
CA ASN A 208 -1.76 -14.62 10.62
C ASN A 208 -2.40 -15.07 11.94
N ARG A 209 -1.62 -15.48 12.95
CA ARG A 209 -2.17 -15.92 14.23
C ARG A 209 -2.93 -14.80 14.94
N GLY A 210 -4.20 -15.06 15.27
CA GLY A 210 -5.11 -14.10 15.87
C GLY A 210 -6.02 -13.39 14.86
N LEU A 211 -5.81 -13.61 13.54
CA LEU A 211 -6.80 -13.22 12.55
C LEU A 211 -7.97 -14.20 12.53
N HIS A 212 -9.16 -13.67 12.28
CA HIS A 212 -10.39 -14.43 12.14
C HIS A 212 -11.14 -13.98 10.89
N SER A 213 -11.55 -14.91 10.03
CA SER A 213 -12.19 -14.61 8.75
C SER A 213 -13.34 -15.57 8.46
N GLU A 214 -14.58 -15.12 8.62
CA GLU A 214 -15.79 -15.94 8.46
C GLU A 214 -16.01 -16.50 7.05
N TYR A 215 -15.38 -15.91 6.02
CA TYR A 215 -15.56 -16.28 4.62
C TYR A 215 -14.61 -17.41 4.15
N ILE A 216 -13.75 -17.93 5.01
CA ILE A 216 -12.89 -19.08 4.69
C ILE A 216 -13.33 -20.30 5.50
N PRO A 217 -13.11 -21.56 5.00
CA PRO A 217 -13.61 -22.77 5.63
C PRO A 217 -13.16 -22.98 7.08
N ASP A 218 -11.92 -22.59 7.40
CA ASP A 218 -11.41 -22.49 8.78
C ASP A 218 -11.14 -21.02 9.08
N PRO A 219 -11.97 -20.34 9.88
CA PRO A 219 -11.82 -18.91 10.18
C PRO A 219 -10.48 -18.51 10.79
N THR A 220 -9.74 -19.45 11.36
CA THR A 220 -8.44 -19.26 12.01
C THR A 220 -7.28 -19.90 11.26
N ALA A 221 -7.47 -20.24 10.00
CA ALA A 221 -6.48 -20.90 9.16
C ALA A 221 -5.13 -20.16 9.15
N GLU A 222 -4.05 -20.87 8.90
CA GLU A 222 -2.71 -20.30 8.80
C GLU A 222 -2.60 -19.29 7.63
N VAL A 223 -3.35 -19.48 6.54
CA VAL A 223 -3.38 -18.63 5.33
C VAL A 223 -4.80 -18.49 4.80
N GLY A 224 -5.00 -17.60 3.81
CA GLY A 224 -6.30 -17.40 3.17
C GLY A 224 -7.02 -16.12 3.64
N HIS A 225 -6.48 -15.42 4.62
CA HIS A 225 -7.03 -14.15 5.09
C HIS A 225 -6.88 -13.06 4.03
N CYS A 226 -7.92 -12.26 3.82
CA CYS A 226 -7.85 -11.09 2.97
C CYS A 226 -7.29 -9.90 3.76
N VAL A 227 -6.05 -9.58 3.52
CA VAL A 227 -5.39 -8.40 4.08
C VAL A 227 -5.49 -7.28 3.05
N HIS A 228 -5.90 -6.08 3.48
CA HIS A 228 -5.97 -4.92 2.60
C HIS A 228 -4.70 -4.07 2.65
N ARG A 229 -4.13 -3.85 3.83
CA ARG A 229 -2.85 -3.15 3.99
C ARG A 229 -2.24 -3.42 5.35
N ILE A 230 -0.90 -3.39 5.43
CA ILE A 230 -0.15 -3.35 6.67
C ILE A 230 0.64 -2.03 6.70
N ALA A 231 0.67 -1.39 7.87
CA ALA A 231 1.45 -0.18 8.14
C ALA A 231 2.39 -0.40 9.32
N MET A 232 3.55 0.28 9.28
CA MET A 232 4.61 0.14 10.28
C MET A 232 5.23 1.50 10.55
N HIS A 233 5.43 1.83 11.84
CA HIS A 233 6.19 3.04 12.20
C HIS A 233 7.69 2.74 12.19
N ARG A 234 8.46 3.60 11.53
CA ARG A 234 9.91 3.39 11.33
C ARG A 234 10.73 3.23 12.61
N SER A 235 10.33 3.86 13.72
CA SER A 235 11.04 3.74 15.00
C SER A 235 10.64 2.52 15.83
N ARG A 236 9.52 1.84 15.47
CA ARG A 236 8.99 0.68 16.20
C ARG A 236 8.55 -0.43 15.25
N PRO A 237 9.48 -1.04 14.50
CA PRO A 237 9.12 -2.00 13.44
C PRO A 237 8.54 -3.33 13.96
N ASN A 238 8.51 -3.56 15.27
CA ASN A 238 7.76 -4.66 15.86
C ASN A 238 6.27 -4.35 16.06
N VAL A 239 5.88 -3.07 16.01
CA VAL A 239 4.47 -2.68 16.08
C VAL A 239 3.94 -2.54 14.66
N LEU A 240 2.99 -3.40 14.31
CA LEU A 240 2.35 -3.41 13.00
C LEU A 240 0.86 -3.13 13.18
N TYR A 241 0.29 -2.42 12.23
CA TYR A 241 -1.15 -2.23 12.10
C TYR A 241 -1.62 -2.78 10.78
N MET A 242 -2.80 -3.39 10.76
CA MET A 242 -3.37 -4.00 9.57
C MET A 242 -4.82 -3.57 9.40
N GLN A 243 -5.17 -3.10 8.21
CA GLN A 243 -6.55 -3.15 7.75
C GLN A 243 -6.75 -4.52 7.10
N LYS A 244 -7.50 -5.37 7.75
CA LYS A 244 -7.97 -6.63 7.19
C LYS A 244 -9.25 -6.37 6.36
N HIS A 245 -9.83 -7.36 5.74
CA HIS A 245 -11.12 -7.24 5.03
C HIS A 245 -12.22 -6.70 5.97
N TRP A 246 -12.41 -7.35 7.10
CA TRP A 246 -13.10 -6.84 8.29
C TRP A 246 -12.05 -6.69 9.38
N ASP A 247 -12.21 -5.74 10.26
CA ASP A 247 -11.37 -5.41 11.40
C ASP A 247 -10.09 -4.63 11.09
N VAL A 248 -9.75 -3.75 12.01
CA VAL A 248 -8.42 -3.17 12.16
C VAL A 248 -7.68 -3.98 13.22
N MET A 249 -6.49 -4.43 12.88
CA MET A 249 -5.68 -5.31 13.73
C MET A 249 -4.39 -4.63 14.13
N ARG A 250 -3.85 -4.99 15.30
CA ARG A 250 -2.54 -4.59 15.80
C ARG A 250 -1.73 -5.80 16.23
N SER A 251 -0.44 -5.76 15.91
CA SER A 251 0.60 -6.65 16.44
C SER A 251 1.64 -5.82 17.19
N ASP A 252 2.11 -6.32 18.33
CA ASP A 252 3.18 -5.72 19.13
C ASP A 252 4.48 -6.57 19.08
N ASP A 253 4.46 -7.68 18.33
CA ASP A 253 5.52 -8.69 18.28
C ASP A 253 6.04 -8.99 16.85
N GLY A 254 5.92 -8.02 15.95
CA GLY A 254 6.39 -8.17 14.56
C GLY A 254 5.54 -9.15 13.74
N GLY A 255 4.24 -9.22 14.04
CA GLY A 255 3.28 -10.05 13.33
C GLY A 255 3.12 -11.47 13.89
N ASP A 256 3.84 -11.83 14.95
CA ASP A 256 3.72 -13.17 15.55
C ASP A 256 2.33 -13.43 16.14
N SER A 257 1.64 -12.36 16.56
CA SER A 257 0.25 -12.41 16.96
C SER A 257 -0.47 -11.09 16.67
N TRP A 258 -1.78 -11.16 16.41
CA TRP A 258 -2.63 -10.02 16.13
C TRP A 258 -3.80 -9.97 17.10
N ARG A 259 -4.21 -8.76 17.46
CA ARG A 259 -5.44 -8.46 18.18
C ARG A 259 -6.24 -7.40 17.47
N GLU A 260 -7.55 -7.50 17.56
CA GLU A 260 -8.46 -6.50 17.00
C GLU A 260 -8.37 -5.17 17.77
N VAL A 261 -8.43 -4.06 17.04
CA VAL A 261 -8.41 -2.70 17.55
C VAL A 261 -9.39 -1.78 16.78
N SER A 262 -10.47 -2.33 16.25
CA SER A 262 -11.52 -1.57 15.52
C SER A 262 -12.31 -0.63 16.44
N GLY A 263 -12.44 -0.99 17.73
CA GLY A 263 -13.02 -0.14 18.78
C GLY A 263 -14.38 0.46 18.39
N ASN A 264 -14.46 1.80 18.43
CA ASN A 264 -15.70 2.55 18.15
C ASN A 264 -15.80 3.05 16.71
N LEU A 265 -15.13 2.42 15.74
CA LEU A 265 -15.31 2.73 14.32
C LEU A 265 -16.75 2.46 13.88
N PRO A 266 -17.35 3.26 12.98
CA PRO A 266 -18.71 3.08 12.50
C PRO A 266 -18.85 1.86 11.56
N SER A 267 -17.73 1.41 10.99
CA SER A 267 -17.54 0.20 10.23
C SER A 267 -16.06 -0.19 10.36
N ASP A 268 -15.82 -1.46 10.46
CA ASP A 268 -14.47 -2.05 10.50
C ASP A 268 -13.94 -2.44 9.11
N PHE A 269 -14.78 -2.26 8.07
CA PHE A 269 -14.38 -2.46 6.68
C PHE A 269 -13.76 -1.19 6.09
N GLY A 270 -12.59 -1.33 5.50
CA GLY A 270 -11.87 -0.25 4.82
C GLY A 270 -10.67 -0.79 4.04
N PHE A 271 -9.94 0.10 3.36
CA PHE A 271 -8.76 -0.30 2.61
C PHE A 271 -7.46 0.35 3.12
N PRO A 272 -7.40 1.69 3.33
CA PRO A 272 -6.17 2.33 3.73
C PRO A 272 -5.97 2.27 5.24
N ILE A 273 -4.72 2.14 5.64
CA ILE A 273 -4.24 2.40 7.00
C ILE A 273 -2.85 2.99 6.90
N ASP A 274 -2.54 4.00 7.71
CA ASP A 274 -1.19 4.52 7.84
C ASP A 274 -0.90 5.00 9.26
N VAL A 275 0.39 5.15 9.58
CA VAL A 275 0.87 5.53 10.91
C VAL A 275 1.47 6.94 10.84
N HIS A 276 1.14 7.79 11.81
CA HIS A 276 1.71 9.13 11.95
C HIS A 276 3.25 9.08 11.98
N ALA A 277 3.91 10.01 11.27
CA ALA A 277 5.36 9.94 11.08
C ALA A 277 6.19 10.06 12.36
N HIS A 278 5.65 10.70 13.41
CA HIS A 278 6.36 11.03 14.65
C HIS A 278 5.78 10.31 15.88
N ASP A 279 4.61 9.67 15.76
CA ASP A 279 3.94 9.00 16.87
C ASP A 279 3.47 7.60 16.46
N PRO A 280 4.13 6.53 16.95
CA PRO A 280 3.80 5.15 16.59
C PRO A 280 2.44 4.67 17.12
N GLU A 281 1.81 5.39 18.04
CA GLU A 281 0.47 5.06 18.56
C GLU A 281 -0.64 5.83 17.82
N THR A 282 -0.29 6.80 16.97
CA THR A 282 -1.26 7.55 16.16
C THR A 282 -1.38 6.92 14.77
N ILE A 283 -2.58 6.43 14.45
CA ILE A 283 -2.91 5.75 13.19
C ILE A 283 -4.18 6.33 12.55
N TYR A 284 -4.28 6.16 11.23
CA TYR A 284 -5.38 6.69 10.42
C TYR A 284 -6.01 5.60 9.56
N VAL A 285 -7.33 5.60 9.47
CA VAL A 285 -8.12 4.74 8.57
C VAL A 285 -9.25 5.54 7.91
N VAL A 286 -9.77 5.03 6.79
CA VAL A 286 -10.97 5.57 6.13
C VAL A 286 -11.96 4.43 5.95
N PRO A 287 -12.86 4.20 6.91
CA PRO A 287 -13.89 3.18 6.81
C PRO A 287 -14.88 3.47 5.68
N ILE A 288 -15.33 2.42 5.03
CA ILE A 288 -16.46 2.41 4.12
C ILE A 288 -17.57 1.49 4.66
N LYS A 289 -18.76 1.57 4.08
CA LYS A 289 -19.96 0.98 4.67
C LYS A 289 -19.88 -0.55 4.79
N SER A 290 -19.44 -1.23 3.74
CA SER A 290 -19.28 -2.68 3.72
C SER A 290 -18.46 -3.14 2.49
N ASP A 291 -18.26 -4.44 2.37
CA ASP A 291 -17.64 -5.10 1.21
C ASP A 291 -18.48 -4.99 -0.08
N SER A 292 -19.78 -4.80 0.04
CA SER A 292 -20.72 -4.64 -1.06
C SER A 292 -21.10 -3.19 -1.36
N GLU A 293 -20.90 -2.28 -0.39
CA GLU A 293 -21.25 -0.87 -0.48
C GLU A 293 -19.99 0.01 -0.27
N HIS A 294 -19.22 0.19 -1.33
CA HIS A 294 -17.90 0.83 -1.33
C HIS A 294 -17.97 2.36 -1.29
N TYR A 295 -18.64 2.91 -0.28
CA TYR A 295 -18.70 4.35 0.01
C TYR A 295 -18.77 4.60 1.52
N PRO A 296 -18.46 5.82 2.01
CA PRO A 296 -18.44 6.12 3.43
C PRO A 296 -19.80 5.93 4.09
N PRO A 297 -19.85 5.46 5.36
CA PRO A 297 -21.10 5.39 6.12
C PRO A 297 -21.87 6.72 6.09
N ASP A 298 -23.18 6.68 5.89
CA ASP A 298 -24.11 7.82 5.76
C ASP A 298 -23.80 8.77 4.57
N GLY A 299 -22.95 8.39 3.62
CA GLY A 299 -22.48 9.29 2.56
C GLY A 299 -21.64 10.45 3.09
N LYS A 300 -20.99 10.28 4.24
CA LYS A 300 -20.16 11.30 4.91
C LYS A 300 -18.70 10.87 4.92
N LEU A 301 -17.85 11.57 4.19
CA LEU A 301 -16.42 11.26 4.18
C LEU A 301 -15.79 11.67 5.51
N ARG A 302 -15.16 10.70 6.16
CA ARG A 302 -14.45 10.88 7.44
C ARG A 302 -13.15 10.10 7.40
N VAL A 303 -12.08 10.72 7.85
CA VAL A 303 -10.88 10.00 8.27
C VAL A 303 -11.03 9.73 9.77
N TYR A 304 -10.66 8.57 10.22
CA TYR A 304 -10.62 8.25 11.65
C TYR A 304 -9.17 8.18 12.10
N ARG A 305 -8.89 8.85 13.20
CA ARG A 305 -7.59 8.85 13.87
C ARG A 305 -7.71 8.18 15.24
N SER A 306 -6.80 7.28 15.55
CA SER A 306 -6.57 6.82 16.92
C SER A 306 -5.22 7.36 17.40
N LYS A 307 -5.15 7.87 18.60
CA LYS A 307 -3.92 8.27 19.30
C LYS A 307 -3.51 7.26 20.39
N SER A 308 -4.21 6.13 20.43
CA SER A 308 -4.04 5.09 21.46
C SER A 308 -3.78 3.70 20.85
N GLY A 309 -3.22 3.67 19.64
CA GLY A 309 -2.91 2.42 18.93
C GLY A 309 -4.13 1.59 18.57
N GLY A 310 -5.27 2.27 18.31
CA GLY A 310 -6.53 1.64 17.89
C GLY A 310 -7.55 1.41 19.00
N ASN A 311 -7.25 1.74 20.28
CA ASN A 311 -8.21 1.51 21.35
C ASN A 311 -9.42 2.47 21.28
N GLU A 312 -9.20 3.71 20.85
CA GLU A 312 -10.23 4.73 20.67
C GLU A 312 -10.00 5.47 19.35
N TRP A 313 -11.09 5.82 18.67
CA TRP A 313 -11.09 6.48 17.39
C TRP A 313 -11.89 7.79 17.43
N GLU A 314 -11.32 8.85 16.84
CA GLU A 314 -11.98 10.13 16.64
C GLU A 314 -12.23 10.39 15.15
N ALA A 315 -13.41 10.91 14.82
CA ALA A 315 -13.76 11.25 13.44
C ALA A 315 -13.22 12.63 13.05
N LEU A 316 -12.39 12.69 12.04
CA LEU A 316 -11.85 13.92 11.46
C LEU A 316 -12.72 14.31 10.26
N THR A 317 -13.42 15.43 10.35
CA THR A 317 -14.46 15.82 9.38
C THR A 317 -14.30 17.24 8.84
N ASN A 318 -13.46 18.05 9.47
CA ASN A 318 -13.35 19.48 9.14
C ASN A 318 -12.71 19.68 7.75
N GLY A 319 -13.49 20.22 6.80
CA GLY A 319 -13.08 20.39 5.39
C GLY A 319 -13.40 19.19 4.49
N LEU A 320 -13.95 18.08 5.01
CA LEU A 320 -14.41 16.95 4.22
C LEU A 320 -15.92 17.03 3.89
N PRO A 321 -16.39 16.39 2.80
CA PRO A 321 -17.80 16.29 2.45
C PRO A 321 -18.64 15.66 3.57
N ARG A 322 -19.74 16.31 3.94
CA ARG A 322 -20.62 15.91 5.05
C ARG A 322 -21.91 15.23 4.63
N SER A 323 -22.18 15.12 3.33
CA SER A 323 -23.33 14.44 2.74
C SER A 323 -23.04 14.07 1.30
N ASP A 324 -23.79 13.14 0.77
CA ASP A 324 -23.85 12.76 -0.65
C ASP A 324 -22.47 12.41 -1.24
N CYS A 325 -21.57 11.88 -0.42
CA CYS A 325 -20.22 11.51 -0.80
C CYS A 325 -20.13 9.98 -1.02
N TYR A 326 -20.13 9.58 -2.29
CA TYR A 326 -20.11 8.16 -2.70
C TYR A 326 -18.77 7.80 -3.34
N VAL A 327 -17.68 8.03 -2.60
CA VAL A 327 -16.31 7.73 -3.01
C VAL A 327 -15.71 6.64 -2.14
N ASN A 328 -14.65 6.01 -2.63
CA ASN A 328 -13.83 5.09 -1.90
C ASN A 328 -12.38 5.59 -1.84
N VAL A 329 -11.66 5.24 -0.79
CA VAL A 329 -10.21 5.42 -0.65
C VAL A 329 -9.57 4.05 -0.67
N LEU A 330 -8.75 3.76 -1.67
CA LEU A 330 -8.15 2.44 -1.86
C LEU A 330 -6.88 2.26 -0.99
N ARG A 331 -6.34 1.03 -0.94
CA ARG A 331 -5.22 0.60 -0.08
C ARG A 331 -4.05 1.58 0.00
N ASP A 332 -3.47 1.90 -1.16
CA ASP A 332 -2.28 2.77 -1.27
C ASP A 332 -2.65 4.22 -1.59
N ALA A 333 -3.92 4.58 -1.38
CA ALA A 333 -4.41 5.93 -1.64
C ALA A 333 -4.33 6.85 -0.41
N MET A 334 -3.61 6.45 0.64
CA MET A 334 -3.33 7.26 1.82
C MET A 334 -1.83 7.21 2.12
N CYS A 335 -1.27 8.35 2.52
CA CYS A 335 0.09 8.45 3.04
C CYS A 335 0.23 9.61 4.02
N VAL A 336 1.34 9.61 4.78
CA VAL A 336 1.72 10.66 5.70
C VAL A 336 3.04 11.29 5.28
N ASP A 337 3.30 12.55 5.59
CA ASP A 337 4.62 13.17 5.45
C ASP A 337 5.40 13.20 6.76
N SER A 338 6.70 13.52 6.68
CA SER A 338 7.59 13.59 7.85
C SER A 338 7.84 15.01 8.34
N LEU A 339 7.04 16.01 7.90
CA LEU A 339 7.09 17.35 8.42
C LEU A 339 6.44 17.41 9.82
N ASP A 340 6.68 18.48 10.54
CA ASP A 340 6.03 18.76 11.82
C ASP A 340 5.30 20.09 11.72
N PRO A 341 3.95 20.10 11.88
CA PRO A 341 3.04 18.95 12.08
C PRO A 341 3.02 17.98 10.91
N CYS A 342 2.74 16.69 11.19
CA CYS A 342 2.63 15.62 10.19
C CYS A 342 1.51 15.91 9.18
N GLY A 343 1.83 15.87 7.89
CA GLY A 343 0.82 15.96 6.84
C GLY A 343 0.20 14.61 6.55
N ILE A 344 -1.11 14.60 6.28
CA ILE A 344 -1.87 13.41 5.91
C ILE A 344 -2.53 13.67 4.56
N TYR A 345 -2.44 12.70 3.66
CA TYR A 345 -2.94 12.81 2.29
C TYR A 345 -3.74 11.60 1.89
N PHE A 346 -4.81 11.79 1.13
CA PHE A 346 -5.48 10.66 0.49
C PHE A 346 -6.15 11.05 -0.83
N GLY A 347 -6.22 10.08 -1.73
CA GLY A 347 -6.94 10.17 -3.00
C GLY A 347 -8.21 9.33 -2.99
N THR A 348 -9.24 9.80 -3.69
CA THR A 348 -10.53 9.11 -3.78
C THR A 348 -10.75 8.47 -5.14
N SER A 349 -11.63 7.47 -5.21
CA SER A 349 -12.07 6.88 -6.48
C SER A 349 -12.80 7.88 -7.40
N GLY A 350 -13.24 9.00 -6.87
CA GLY A 350 -13.87 10.08 -7.62
C GLY A 350 -12.89 11.08 -8.27
N GLY A 351 -11.57 10.97 -8.00
CA GLY A 351 -10.55 11.84 -8.59
C GLY A 351 -10.03 12.94 -7.66
N GLN A 352 -10.65 13.15 -6.52
CA GLN A 352 -10.20 14.17 -5.57
C GLN A 352 -8.96 13.71 -4.80
N VAL A 353 -8.08 14.67 -4.48
CA VAL A 353 -6.97 14.49 -3.54
C VAL A 353 -7.17 15.46 -2.39
N TYR A 354 -7.19 14.95 -1.18
CA TYR A 354 -7.30 15.72 0.05
C TYR A 354 -5.96 15.74 0.78
N ALA A 355 -5.68 16.88 1.40
CA ALA A 355 -4.50 17.12 2.23
C ALA A 355 -4.90 17.72 3.57
N SER A 356 -4.23 17.31 4.63
CA SER A 356 -4.20 17.97 5.93
C SER A 356 -2.74 18.30 6.26
N ALA A 357 -2.46 19.51 6.71
CA ALA A 357 -1.15 19.95 7.12
C ALA A 357 -0.95 19.92 8.65
N ASP A 358 -1.93 19.42 9.39
CA ASP A 358 -2.01 19.50 10.86
C ASP A 358 -2.51 18.17 11.47
N SER A 359 -1.96 17.07 11.03
CA SER A 359 -2.24 15.74 11.54
C SER A 359 -3.71 15.33 11.43
N GLY A 360 -4.46 15.89 10.47
CA GLY A 360 -5.85 15.53 10.18
C GLY A 360 -6.90 16.48 10.78
N ASP A 361 -6.51 17.52 11.52
CA ASP A 361 -7.48 18.42 12.17
C ASP A 361 -8.25 19.30 11.17
N HIS A 362 -7.60 19.69 10.05
CA HIS A 362 -8.23 20.41 8.94
C HIS A 362 -7.85 19.78 7.60
N TRP A 363 -8.83 19.67 6.70
CA TRP A 363 -8.67 19.10 5.38
C TRP A 363 -8.98 20.10 4.28
N GLN A 364 -8.24 20.04 3.21
CA GLN A 364 -8.52 20.76 1.97
C GLN A 364 -8.45 19.81 0.76
N ALA A 365 -9.34 19.99 -0.19
CA ALA A 365 -9.21 19.33 -1.49
C ALA A 365 -8.16 20.10 -2.31
N ILE A 366 -7.01 19.47 -2.56
CA ILE A 366 -5.91 20.04 -3.38
C ILE A 366 -6.06 19.70 -4.85
N VAL A 367 -6.82 18.66 -5.17
CA VAL A 367 -7.36 18.35 -6.51
C VAL A 367 -8.84 18.06 -6.34
N ARG A 368 -9.68 18.66 -7.21
CA ARG A 368 -11.15 18.54 -7.09
C ARG A 368 -11.80 17.77 -8.25
N ASP A 369 -11.23 17.88 -9.45
CA ASP A 369 -11.80 17.32 -10.69
C ASP A 369 -10.74 16.58 -11.52
#